data_fb14e695ebbe9688c1b7b92e7907fc94
#
_entry.id   fb14e695ebbe9688c1b7b92e7907fc94
#
_cell.length_a   1.000
_cell.length_b   1.000
_cell.length_c   1.000
_cell.angle_alpha   90.00
_cell.angle_beta   90.00
_cell.angle_gamma   90.00
#
_symmetry.space_group_name_H-M   'P 1'
#
loop_
_entity.id
_entity.type
_entity.pdbx_description
1 polymer ?
#
loop_
_entity_poly.entity_id
_entity_poly.type
_entity_poly.pdbx_seq_one_letter_code
_entity_poly.pdbx_strand_id
1 'polypeptide(L)'
;MIRTLIAAASPVMRAGLEALLVRSTSVAIVATTPGESLADEIETHEPQVVLLAIEPGIDATPAIAWRTVLSPDAAARTPAFVLVADSPGAAWTADAIRAGARAVLPSDASPEEIVAAVEAAAVGLVTMPADVASELFAVSHASSTPRPSGESGPLTRREIEVLGMLAEGLANKNIAARLGISEHTVKTHVASILAKLDAFSRAEAVAIGARQGLILL
;
A
#
# COMPACT_ATOMS: atom_id res chain seq x y z
N MET A 1 -14.87 -20.11 15.47
CA MET A 1 -14.41 -20.16 14.07
C MET A 1 -14.49 -18.75 13.51
N ILE A 2 -13.43 -18.28 12.85
CA ILE A 2 -13.33 -16.93 12.28
C ILE A 2 -14.13 -16.88 10.97
N ARG A 3 -15.14 -16.04 10.92
CA ARG A 3 -15.99 -15.85 9.73
C ARG A 3 -15.17 -15.10 8.67
N THR A 4 -14.80 -15.81 7.61
CA THR A 4 -13.92 -15.30 6.56
C THR A 4 -14.64 -15.26 5.21
N LEU A 5 -14.59 -14.11 4.56
CA LEU A 5 -15.03 -13.91 3.18
C LEU A 5 -13.81 -13.95 2.26
N ILE A 6 -13.89 -14.70 1.16
CA ILE A 6 -12.84 -14.77 0.15
C ILE A 6 -13.23 -13.93 -1.05
N ALA A 7 -12.36 -13.00 -1.46
CA ALA A 7 -12.55 -12.19 -2.65
C ALA A 7 -11.35 -12.32 -3.59
N ALA A 8 -11.61 -12.69 -4.83
CA ALA A 8 -10.61 -12.71 -5.90
C ALA A 8 -11.29 -12.62 -7.27
N ALA A 9 -10.73 -11.89 -8.22
CA ALA A 9 -11.29 -11.77 -9.56
C ALA A 9 -11.26 -13.12 -10.31
N SER A 10 -10.13 -13.84 -10.24
CA SER A 10 -9.99 -15.16 -10.85
C SER A 10 -10.78 -16.25 -10.13
N PRO A 11 -11.65 -17.00 -10.84
CA PRO A 11 -12.31 -18.16 -10.26
C PRO A 11 -11.34 -19.23 -9.78
N VAL A 12 -10.20 -19.40 -10.42
CA VAL A 12 -9.16 -20.36 -10.04
C VAL A 12 -8.53 -19.98 -8.71
N MET A 13 -8.22 -18.69 -8.54
CA MET A 13 -7.68 -18.18 -7.28
C MET A 13 -8.69 -18.34 -6.14
N ARG A 14 -9.96 -18.03 -6.36
CA ARG A 14 -11.02 -18.25 -5.37
C ARG A 14 -11.12 -19.71 -4.93
N ALA A 15 -11.21 -20.62 -5.89
CA ALA A 15 -11.28 -22.06 -5.60
C ALA A 15 -10.01 -22.56 -4.89
N GLY A 16 -8.84 -22.04 -5.26
CA GLY A 16 -7.58 -22.35 -4.60
C GLY A 16 -7.58 -21.93 -3.14
N LEU A 17 -7.90 -20.67 -2.84
CA LEU A 17 -7.97 -20.13 -1.48
C LEU A 17 -9.04 -20.85 -0.64
N GLU A 18 -10.20 -21.17 -1.22
CA GLU A 18 -11.23 -21.94 -0.55
C GLU A 18 -10.73 -23.34 -0.18
N ALA A 19 -10.09 -24.06 -1.10
CA ALA A 19 -9.53 -25.39 -0.85
C ALA A 19 -8.44 -25.40 0.23
N LEU A 20 -7.65 -24.32 0.32
CA LEU A 20 -6.62 -24.18 1.36
C LEU A 20 -7.26 -23.96 2.75
N LEU A 21 -8.27 -23.11 2.84
CA LEU A 21 -8.90 -22.74 4.12
C LEU A 21 -9.91 -23.78 4.64
N VAL A 22 -10.55 -24.55 3.77
CA VAL A 22 -11.54 -25.59 4.16
C VAL A 22 -10.94 -26.64 5.11
N ARG A 23 -9.63 -26.83 5.07
CA ARG A 23 -8.92 -27.78 5.95
C ARG A 23 -8.65 -27.22 7.35
N SER A 24 -8.82 -25.92 7.56
CA SER A 24 -8.63 -25.28 8.87
C SER A 24 -9.85 -25.45 9.76
N THR A 25 -9.62 -25.76 11.02
CA THR A 25 -10.68 -25.83 12.04
C THR A 25 -11.00 -24.49 12.67
N SER A 26 -10.13 -23.49 12.49
CA SER A 26 -10.28 -22.14 13.05
C SER A 26 -11.05 -21.18 12.15
N VAL A 27 -11.08 -21.44 10.82
CA VAL A 27 -11.68 -20.58 9.80
C VAL A 27 -13.01 -21.15 9.31
N ALA A 28 -14.01 -20.28 9.17
CA ALA A 28 -15.30 -20.61 8.55
C ALA A 28 -15.51 -19.71 7.34
N ILE A 29 -15.49 -20.26 6.14
CA ILE A 29 -15.77 -19.51 4.91
C ILE A 29 -17.26 -19.21 4.87
N VAL A 30 -17.63 -17.91 4.87
CA VAL A 30 -19.04 -17.47 4.86
C VAL A 30 -19.52 -17.10 3.46
N ALA A 31 -18.63 -16.66 2.59
CA ALA A 31 -18.90 -16.38 1.18
C ALA A 31 -17.62 -16.34 0.34
N THR A 32 -17.78 -16.49 -0.97
CA THR A 32 -16.73 -16.27 -1.97
C THR A 32 -17.26 -15.36 -3.07
N THR A 33 -16.50 -14.30 -3.44
CA THR A 33 -16.96 -13.29 -4.41
C THR A 33 -15.86 -12.91 -5.41
N PRO A 34 -16.20 -12.52 -6.64
CA PRO A 34 -15.24 -11.91 -7.55
C PRO A 34 -14.77 -10.50 -7.11
N GLY A 35 -15.44 -9.88 -6.14
CA GLY A 35 -15.05 -8.59 -5.56
C GLY A 35 -15.81 -7.39 -6.12
N GLU A 36 -16.62 -7.54 -7.16
CA GLU A 36 -17.40 -6.43 -7.73
C GLU A 36 -18.43 -5.85 -6.75
N SER A 37 -18.99 -6.71 -5.88
CA SER A 37 -19.98 -6.36 -4.85
C SER A 37 -19.43 -6.59 -3.44
N LEU A 38 -18.14 -6.35 -3.21
CA LEU A 38 -17.49 -6.66 -1.93
C LEU A 38 -18.18 -5.98 -0.73
N ALA A 39 -18.64 -4.76 -0.88
CA ALA A 39 -19.33 -4.03 0.19
C ALA A 39 -20.67 -4.70 0.58
N ASP A 40 -21.47 -5.08 -0.41
CA ASP A 40 -22.76 -5.75 -0.20
C ASP A 40 -22.58 -7.14 0.45
N GLU A 41 -21.53 -7.86 0.02
CA GLU A 41 -21.18 -9.17 0.58
C GLU A 41 -20.70 -9.05 2.04
N ILE A 42 -19.96 -7.99 2.37
CA ILE A 42 -19.55 -7.69 3.74
C ILE A 42 -20.77 -7.38 4.61
N GLU A 43 -21.69 -6.56 4.12
CA GLU A 43 -22.92 -6.20 4.84
C GLU A 43 -23.81 -7.44 5.05
N THR A 44 -23.96 -8.29 4.02
CA THR A 44 -24.81 -9.49 4.06
C THR A 44 -24.25 -10.57 4.99
N HIS A 45 -22.95 -10.80 4.90
CA HIS A 45 -22.31 -11.93 5.59
C HIS A 45 -21.61 -11.56 6.89
N GLU A 46 -21.47 -10.29 7.22
CA GLU A 46 -20.81 -9.77 8.42
C GLU A 46 -19.51 -10.57 8.75
N PRO A 47 -18.55 -10.68 7.83
CA PRO A 47 -17.31 -11.41 8.07
C PRO A 47 -16.44 -10.70 9.11
N GLN A 48 -15.66 -11.45 9.86
CA GLN A 48 -14.60 -10.88 10.73
C GLN A 48 -13.34 -10.55 9.94
N VAL A 49 -13.07 -11.37 8.90
CA VAL A 49 -11.90 -11.22 8.04
C VAL A 49 -12.31 -11.30 6.57
N VAL A 50 -11.75 -10.46 5.74
CA VAL A 50 -11.81 -10.54 4.28
C VAL A 50 -10.43 -10.93 3.76
N LEU A 51 -10.33 -12.11 3.15
CA LEU A 51 -9.14 -12.55 2.41
C LEU A 51 -9.28 -12.12 0.96
N LEU A 52 -8.49 -11.15 0.53
CA LEU A 52 -8.56 -10.53 -0.78
C LEU A 52 -7.31 -10.83 -1.60
N ALA A 53 -7.46 -11.55 -2.72
CA ALA A 53 -6.38 -11.72 -3.69
C ALA A 53 -6.35 -10.56 -4.69
N ILE A 54 -5.16 -9.98 -4.87
CA ILE A 54 -4.88 -8.89 -5.80
C ILE A 54 -4.02 -9.44 -6.93
N GLU A 55 -4.60 -9.51 -8.12
CA GLU A 55 -3.96 -10.06 -9.30
C GLU A 55 -3.39 -8.94 -10.18
N PRO A 56 -2.15 -9.07 -10.71
CA PRO A 56 -1.60 -8.10 -11.64
C PRO A 56 -2.36 -8.10 -12.96
N GLY A 57 -2.72 -6.91 -13.47
CA GLY A 57 -3.28 -6.74 -14.81
C GLY A 57 -4.78 -7.01 -14.97
N ILE A 58 -5.49 -7.39 -13.94
CA ILE A 58 -6.95 -7.35 -13.91
C ILE A 58 -7.35 -5.98 -13.38
N ASP A 59 -8.27 -5.30 -14.09
CA ASP A 59 -8.74 -3.95 -13.68
C ASP A 59 -8.91 -3.87 -12.17
N ALA A 60 -8.30 -2.87 -11.60
CA ALA A 60 -8.06 -2.67 -10.16
C ALA A 60 -9.34 -2.58 -9.27
N THR A 61 -10.46 -3.13 -9.75
CA THR A 61 -11.77 -3.05 -9.09
C THR A 61 -11.75 -3.61 -7.65
N PRO A 62 -11.15 -4.79 -7.36
CA PRO A 62 -11.04 -5.26 -5.99
C PRO A 62 -10.12 -4.37 -5.13
N ALA A 63 -8.98 -3.93 -5.71
CA ALA A 63 -8.03 -3.08 -5.00
C ALA A 63 -8.59 -1.67 -4.71
N ILE A 64 -9.55 -1.19 -5.49
CA ILE A 64 -10.27 0.06 -5.24
C ILE A 64 -11.39 -0.18 -4.22
N ALA A 65 -12.11 -1.29 -4.33
CA ALA A 65 -13.23 -1.61 -3.44
C ALA A 65 -12.81 -1.71 -1.96
N TRP A 66 -11.68 -2.38 -1.65
CA TRP A 66 -11.22 -2.48 -0.26
C TRP A 66 -10.80 -1.12 0.32
N ARG A 67 -10.23 -0.20 -0.49
CA ARG A 67 -9.93 1.17 -0.06
C ARG A 67 -11.19 1.97 0.26
N THR A 68 -12.26 1.74 -0.47
CA THR A 68 -13.55 2.41 -0.24
C THR A 68 -14.24 1.86 1.02
N VAL A 69 -14.13 0.54 1.25
CA VAL A 69 -14.68 -0.11 2.46
C VAL A 69 -13.90 0.27 3.72
N LEU A 70 -12.61 0.56 3.60
CA LEU A 70 -11.76 1.04 4.70
C LEU A 70 -11.87 2.56 4.97
N SER A 71 -12.85 3.25 4.41
CA SER A 71 -13.06 4.67 4.73
C SER A 71 -13.20 4.92 6.24
N PRO A 72 -12.60 5.99 6.77
CA PRO A 72 -12.56 6.27 8.21
C PRO A 72 -13.93 6.37 8.89
N ASP A 73 -14.96 6.68 8.13
CA ASP A 73 -16.34 6.81 8.65
C ASP A 73 -17.05 5.47 8.90
N ALA A 74 -16.48 4.34 8.43
CA ALA A 74 -17.08 3.00 8.60
C ALA A 74 -16.63 2.27 9.90
N ALA A 75 -16.07 2.98 10.86
CA ALA A 75 -15.27 2.47 11.97
C ALA A 75 -15.98 1.48 12.94
N ALA A 76 -17.27 1.24 12.87
CA ALA A 76 -17.96 0.41 13.87
C ALA A 76 -18.03 -1.10 13.55
N ARG A 77 -17.85 -1.51 12.28
CA ARG A 77 -17.98 -2.92 11.83
C ARG A 77 -17.09 -3.31 10.63
N THR A 78 -15.96 -2.66 10.45
CA THR A 78 -15.08 -2.98 9.34
C THR A 78 -14.34 -4.30 9.59
N PRO A 79 -14.45 -5.32 8.71
CA PRO A 79 -13.70 -6.55 8.85
C PRO A 79 -12.19 -6.30 8.72
N ALA A 80 -11.37 -7.19 9.26
CA ALA A 80 -9.95 -7.16 9.04
C ALA A 80 -9.62 -7.63 7.62
N PHE A 81 -8.77 -6.89 6.89
CA PHE A 81 -8.36 -7.26 5.53
C PHE A 81 -7.01 -7.97 5.55
N VAL A 82 -6.98 -9.15 4.95
CA VAL A 82 -5.79 -9.94 4.63
C VAL A 82 -5.62 -9.92 3.12
N LEU A 83 -4.52 -9.36 2.63
CA LEU A 83 -4.23 -9.21 1.20
C LEU A 83 -3.25 -10.29 0.75
N VAL A 84 -3.54 -10.92 -0.37
CA VAL A 84 -2.63 -11.83 -1.07
C VAL A 84 -2.29 -11.19 -2.41
N ALA A 85 -1.02 -10.94 -2.67
CA ALA A 85 -0.58 -10.25 -3.87
C ALA A 85 0.67 -10.91 -4.46
N ASP A 86 0.86 -10.77 -5.78
CA ASP A 86 2.09 -11.21 -6.43
C ASP A 86 3.24 -10.26 -6.07
N SER A 87 4.30 -10.82 -5.45
CA SER A 87 5.52 -10.09 -5.09
C SER A 87 5.29 -8.70 -4.45
N PRO A 88 4.57 -8.60 -3.33
CA PRO A 88 4.26 -7.31 -2.70
C PRO A 88 5.54 -6.68 -2.15
N GLY A 89 6.03 -5.61 -2.80
CA GLY A 89 7.20 -4.85 -2.34
C GLY A 89 6.90 -4.05 -1.06
N ALA A 90 7.96 -3.63 -0.34
CA ALA A 90 7.84 -2.95 0.95
C ALA A 90 7.01 -1.66 0.87
N ALA A 91 7.19 -0.84 -0.17
CA ALA A 91 6.43 0.40 -0.33
C ALA A 91 4.93 0.13 -0.49
N TRP A 92 4.55 -0.84 -1.34
CA TRP A 92 3.16 -1.23 -1.54
C TRP A 92 2.54 -1.81 -0.27
N THR A 93 3.30 -2.67 0.44
CA THR A 93 2.87 -3.25 1.73
C THR A 93 2.65 -2.16 2.78
N ALA A 94 3.55 -1.19 2.88
CA ALA A 94 3.40 -0.06 3.80
C ALA A 94 2.14 0.76 3.49
N ASP A 95 1.84 1.00 2.21
CA ASP A 95 0.65 1.72 1.79
C ASP A 95 -0.63 0.93 2.09
N ALA A 96 -0.61 -0.39 1.89
CA ALA A 96 -1.72 -1.28 2.23
C ALA A 96 -2.02 -1.27 3.74
N ILE A 97 -0.99 -1.40 4.58
CA ILE A 97 -1.13 -1.36 6.05
C ILE A 97 -1.62 0.01 6.52
N ARG A 98 -1.07 1.12 5.98
CA ARG A 98 -1.57 2.49 6.29
C ARG A 98 -3.02 2.68 5.88
N ALA A 99 -3.45 2.05 4.80
CA ALA A 99 -4.84 2.06 4.37
C ALA A 99 -5.74 1.13 5.21
N GLY A 100 -5.20 0.41 6.21
CA GLY A 100 -5.96 -0.39 7.17
C GLY A 100 -5.91 -1.90 6.96
N ALA A 101 -5.15 -2.42 5.99
CA ALA A 101 -4.92 -3.86 5.89
C ALA A 101 -4.24 -4.40 7.16
N ARG A 102 -4.60 -5.62 7.57
CA ARG A 102 -4.02 -6.30 8.74
C ARG A 102 -2.97 -7.33 8.36
N ALA A 103 -3.01 -7.82 7.14
CA ALA A 103 -1.97 -8.71 6.63
C ALA A 103 -1.72 -8.47 5.16
N VAL A 104 -0.47 -8.67 4.75
CA VAL A 104 -0.05 -8.74 3.35
C VAL A 104 0.80 -10.00 3.19
N LEU A 105 0.40 -10.87 2.29
CA LEU A 105 1.07 -12.13 2.00
C LEU A 105 1.43 -12.21 0.52
N PRO A 106 2.51 -12.90 0.17
CA PRO A 106 2.80 -13.23 -1.22
C PRO A 106 1.83 -14.29 -1.76
N SER A 107 1.66 -14.36 -3.07
CA SER A 107 0.74 -15.31 -3.73
C SER A 107 1.17 -16.78 -3.61
N ASP A 108 2.44 -17.03 -3.26
CA ASP A 108 3.02 -18.34 -2.99
C ASP A 108 3.03 -18.72 -1.49
N ALA A 109 2.34 -17.92 -0.64
CA ALA A 109 2.22 -18.22 0.77
C ALA A 109 1.61 -19.60 1.02
N SER A 110 2.14 -20.31 1.99
CA SER A 110 1.65 -21.64 2.38
C SER A 110 0.25 -21.58 3.01
N PRO A 111 -0.52 -22.68 3.00
CA PRO A 111 -1.81 -22.73 3.67
C PRO A 111 -1.73 -22.34 5.15
N GLU A 112 -0.68 -22.75 5.84
CA GLU A 112 -0.43 -22.47 7.24
C GLU A 112 -0.19 -20.97 7.49
N GLU A 113 0.53 -20.30 6.61
CA GLU A 113 0.78 -18.85 6.68
C GLU A 113 -0.51 -18.07 6.44
N ILE A 114 -1.34 -18.50 5.48
CA ILE A 114 -2.63 -17.84 5.21
C ILE A 114 -3.56 -17.97 6.42
N VAL A 115 -3.66 -19.16 7.01
CA VAL A 115 -4.48 -19.40 8.20
C VAL A 115 -3.96 -18.55 9.38
N ALA A 116 -2.66 -18.55 9.64
CA ALA A 116 -2.05 -17.77 10.70
C ALA A 116 -2.30 -16.25 10.52
N ALA A 117 -2.23 -15.76 9.28
CA ALA A 117 -2.53 -14.36 8.98
C ALA A 117 -4.00 -14.00 9.22
N VAL A 118 -4.93 -14.90 8.87
CA VAL A 118 -6.37 -14.73 9.15
C VAL A 118 -6.62 -14.70 10.65
N GLU A 119 -6.01 -15.61 11.42
CA GLU A 119 -6.12 -15.66 12.88
C GLU A 119 -5.56 -14.39 13.54
N ALA A 120 -4.37 -13.96 13.12
CA ALA A 120 -3.72 -12.74 13.62
C ALA A 120 -4.56 -11.49 13.28
N ALA A 121 -5.07 -11.39 12.06
CA ALA A 121 -5.92 -10.29 11.63
C ALA A 121 -7.23 -10.21 12.43
N ALA A 122 -7.84 -11.35 12.73
CA ALA A 122 -9.09 -11.41 13.50
C ALA A 122 -8.95 -10.85 14.92
N VAL A 123 -7.75 -10.92 15.51
CA VAL A 123 -7.45 -10.35 16.84
C VAL A 123 -6.78 -8.97 16.76
N GLY A 124 -6.71 -8.37 15.57
CA GLY A 124 -6.22 -7.02 15.35
C GLY A 124 -4.69 -6.87 15.20
N LEU A 125 -3.96 -7.98 15.10
CA LEU A 125 -2.52 -7.95 14.81
C LEU A 125 -2.25 -7.60 13.34
N VAL A 126 -1.05 -7.11 13.08
CA VAL A 126 -0.58 -6.84 11.71
C VAL A 126 0.52 -7.84 11.38
N THR A 127 0.41 -8.49 10.22
CA THR A 127 1.37 -9.48 9.73
C THR A 127 1.85 -9.15 8.32
N MET A 128 3.12 -9.40 8.05
CA MET A 128 3.75 -9.23 6.73
C MET A 128 4.97 -10.15 6.63
N PRO A 129 5.47 -10.45 5.41
CA PRO A 129 6.69 -11.21 5.23
C PRO A 129 7.89 -10.56 5.94
N ALA A 130 8.80 -11.37 6.49
CA ALA A 130 9.91 -10.90 7.30
C ALA A 130 10.94 -10.07 6.50
N ASP A 131 11.13 -10.38 5.23
CA ASP A 131 11.98 -9.63 4.29
C ASP A 131 11.39 -8.22 4.04
N VAL A 132 10.09 -8.13 3.79
CA VAL A 132 9.36 -6.86 3.65
C VAL A 132 9.43 -6.04 4.93
N ALA A 133 9.22 -6.67 6.09
CA ALA A 133 9.37 -6.01 7.38
C ALA A 133 10.80 -5.48 7.58
N SER A 134 11.80 -6.30 7.26
CA SER A 134 13.21 -5.92 7.35
C SER A 134 13.55 -4.72 6.46
N GLU A 135 13.02 -4.69 5.24
CA GLU A 135 13.20 -3.56 4.32
C GLU A 135 12.53 -2.28 4.86
N LEU A 136 11.31 -2.39 5.39
CA LEU A 136 10.60 -1.26 6.01
C LEU A 136 11.35 -0.70 7.22
N PHE A 137 11.91 -1.58 8.07
CA PHE A 137 12.71 -1.16 9.22
C PHE A 137 14.09 -0.66 8.80
N ALA A 138 14.72 -1.22 7.76
CA ALA A 138 15.98 -0.72 7.22
C ALA A 138 15.83 0.69 6.64
N VAL A 139 14.73 0.97 5.93
CA VAL A 139 14.38 2.32 5.47
C VAL A 139 14.14 3.25 6.66
N SER A 140 13.49 2.79 7.73
CA SER A 140 13.33 3.54 8.97
C SER A 140 14.67 3.77 9.69
N HIS A 141 15.59 2.80 9.68
CA HIS A 141 16.92 2.92 10.27
C HIS A 141 17.90 3.70 9.39
N ALA A 142 17.79 3.62 8.06
CA ALA A 142 18.52 4.52 7.16
C ALA A 142 18.03 5.99 7.31
N SER A 143 16.80 6.19 7.78
CA SER A 143 16.31 7.49 8.23
C SER A 143 16.76 7.84 9.65
N SER A 144 17.32 6.87 10.42
CA SER A 144 17.84 7.03 11.79
C SER A 144 19.36 7.12 11.89
N THR A 145 20.14 7.05 10.81
CA THR A 145 21.38 7.82 10.80
C THR A 145 20.97 9.26 11.06
N PRO A 146 21.56 9.96 12.05
CA PRO A 146 21.18 11.32 12.29
C PRO A 146 21.47 12.12 11.02
N ARG A 147 20.46 12.24 10.16
CA ARG A 147 20.38 13.43 9.34
C ARG A 147 20.42 14.56 10.37
N PRO A 148 21.32 15.52 10.23
CA PRO A 148 21.24 16.69 11.07
C PRO A 148 19.77 17.11 11.07
N SER A 149 19.19 17.12 12.25
CA SER A 149 17.82 17.50 12.55
C SER A 149 17.59 18.91 11.99
N GLY A 150 16.97 18.94 10.87
CA GLY A 150 16.59 20.06 10.05
C GLY A 150 15.97 19.41 8.81
N GLU A 151 14.78 19.51 8.57
CA GLU A 151 14.01 20.67 8.28
C GLU A 151 12.57 20.27 7.97
N SER A 152 11.67 20.44 8.91
CA SER A 152 10.37 21.01 8.58
C SER A 152 10.67 22.47 8.22
N GLY A 153 11.32 22.70 7.11
CA GLY A 153 11.73 24.00 6.63
C GLY A 153 11.31 24.20 5.17
N PRO A 154 11.33 25.42 4.68
CA PRO A 154 11.05 25.71 3.28
C PRO A 154 11.97 24.89 2.37
N LEU A 155 11.55 24.69 1.12
CA LEU A 155 12.39 24.03 0.13
C LEU A 155 13.71 24.77 -0.01
N THR A 156 14.80 24.03 -0.08
CA THR A 156 16.11 24.59 -0.38
C THR A 156 16.17 25.13 -1.82
N ARG A 157 17.09 26.01 -2.13
CA ARG A 157 17.31 26.49 -3.50
C ARG A 157 17.41 25.35 -4.51
N ARG A 158 18.13 24.27 -4.16
CA ARG A 158 18.32 23.11 -5.03
C ARG A 158 17.03 22.33 -5.25
N GLU A 159 16.22 22.21 -4.22
CA GLU A 159 14.89 21.57 -4.32
C GLU A 159 13.92 22.40 -5.16
N ILE A 160 13.95 23.72 -5.06
CA ILE A 160 13.16 24.62 -5.91
C ILE A 160 13.58 24.48 -7.38
N GLU A 161 14.88 24.41 -7.69
CA GLU A 161 15.39 24.17 -9.04
C GLU A 161 14.89 22.82 -9.60
N VAL A 162 14.97 21.76 -8.78
CA VAL A 162 14.45 20.43 -9.16
C VAL A 162 12.94 20.49 -9.35
N LEU A 163 12.20 21.14 -8.46
CA LEU A 163 10.73 21.28 -8.56
C LEU A 163 10.31 22.03 -9.84
N GLY A 164 11.06 23.07 -10.24
CA GLY A 164 10.84 23.77 -11.51
C GLY A 164 11.00 22.84 -12.72
N MET A 165 12.04 21.99 -12.72
CA MET A 165 12.25 21.01 -13.80
C MET A 165 11.20 19.89 -13.77
N LEU A 166 10.65 19.55 -12.60
CA LEU A 166 9.50 18.66 -12.49
C LEU A 166 8.25 19.27 -13.14
N ALA A 167 8.06 20.59 -12.99
CA ALA A 167 6.97 21.31 -13.62
C ALA A 167 7.12 21.39 -15.16
N GLU A 168 8.36 21.45 -15.67
CA GLU A 168 8.66 21.31 -17.10
C GLU A 168 8.41 19.88 -17.64
N GLY A 169 8.02 18.92 -16.80
CA GLY A 169 7.78 17.53 -17.19
C GLY A 169 9.04 16.67 -17.38
N LEU A 170 10.23 17.15 -17.00
CA LEU A 170 11.49 16.46 -17.23
C LEU A 170 11.60 15.17 -16.40
N ALA A 171 12.01 14.05 -17.01
CA ALA A 171 12.34 12.83 -16.31
C ALA A 171 13.61 12.99 -15.44
N ASN A 172 13.75 12.20 -14.36
CA ASN A 172 14.89 12.28 -13.44
C ASN A 172 16.25 12.19 -14.15
N LYS A 173 16.36 11.37 -15.20
CA LYS A 173 17.55 11.26 -16.05
C LYS A 173 17.92 12.59 -16.72
N ASN A 174 16.93 13.33 -17.23
CA ASN A 174 17.14 14.61 -17.90
C ASN A 174 17.47 15.72 -16.89
N ILE A 175 16.83 15.69 -15.71
CA ILE A 175 17.16 16.57 -14.59
C ILE A 175 18.62 16.33 -14.14
N ALA A 176 19.01 15.06 -13.99
CA ALA A 176 20.37 14.69 -13.62
C ALA A 176 21.42 15.24 -14.62
N ALA A 177 21.17 15.06 -15.91
CA ALA A 177 22.03 15.58 -16.97
C ALA A 177 22.12 17.11 -16.94
N ARG A 178 20.97 17.81 -16.76
CA ARG A 178 20.91 19.29 -16.73
C ARG A 178 21.60 19.88 -15.51
N LEU A 179 21.57 19.16 -14.37
CA LEU A 179 22.15 19.60 -13.11
C LEU A 179 23.58 19.08 -12.86
N GLY A 180 24.11 18.20 -13.72
CA GLY A 180 25.44 17.60 -13.57
C GLY A 180 25.57 16.67 -12.34
N ILE A 181 24.50 15.99 -11.95
CA ILE A 181 24.45 15.09 -10.79
C ILE A 181 23.95 13.70 -11.20
N SER A 182 24.04 12.71 -10.29
CA SER A 182 23.52 11.37 -10.56
C SER A 182 21.98 11.34 -10.55
N GLU A 183 21.39 10.40 -11.30
CA GLU A 183 19.93 10.14 -11.25
C GLU A 183 19.48 9.76 -9.85
N HIS A 184 20.33 9.05 -9.10
CA HIS A 184 20.06 8.71 -7.70
C HIS A 184 19.93 9.96 -6.83
N THR A 185 20.83 10.95 -7.02
CA THR A 185 20.77 12.23 -6.30
C THR A 185 19.49 12.99 -6.62
N VAL A 186 19.03 12.97 -7.87
CA VAL A 186 17.74 13.56 -8.25
C VAL A 186 16.58 12.87 -7.54
N LYS A 187 16.57 11.53 -7.50
CA LYS A 187 15.54 10.76 -6.75
C LYS A 187 15.49 11.18 -5.28
N THR A 188 16.66 11.40 -4.66
CA THR A 188 16.73 11.87 -3.26
C THR A 188 16.14 13.26 -3.10
N HIS A 189 16.43 14.20 -4.02
CA HIS A 189 15.82 15.54 -3.99
C HIS A 189 14.30 15.48 -4.19
N VAL A 190 13.82 14.67 -5.12
CA VAL A 190 12.37 14.48 -5.35
C VAL A 190 11.69 13.94 -4.09
N ALA A 191 12.25 12.93 -3.45
CA ALA A 191 11.72 12.38 -2.21
C ALA A 191 11.67 13.44 -1.08
N SER A 192 12.71 14.27 -0.96
CA SER A 192 12.75 15.38 0.00
C SER A 192 11.69 16.44 -0.29
N ILE A 193 11.51 16.82 -1.56
CA ILE A 193 10.47 17.77 -2.00
C ILE A 193 9.08 17.25 -1.64
N LEU A 194 8.78 15.97 -1.96
CA LEU A 194 7.50 15.35 -1.63
C LEU A 194 7.23 15.39 -0.12
N ALA A 195 8.23 15.05 0.69
CA ALA A 195 8.11 15.06 2.15
C ALA A 195 7.91 16.48 2.72
N LYS A 196 8.62 17.50 2.19
CA LYS A 196 8.51 18.88 2.66
C LYS A 196 7.21 19.58 2.25
N LEU A 197 6.64 19.19 1.11
CA LEU A 197 5.38 19.72 0.59
C LEU A 197 4.16 18.90 1.04
N ASP A 198 4.38 17.80 1.77
CA ASP A 198 3.32 16.83 2.13
C ASP A 198 2.53 16.35 0.89
N ALA A 199 3.26 16.03 -0.18
CA ALA A 199 2.72 15.64 -1.47
C ALA A 199 2.88 14.12 -1.68
N PHE A 200 1.82 13.48 -2.15
CA PHE A 200 1.82 12.03 -2.44
C PHE A 200 2.27 11.70 -3.86
N SER A 201 2.37 12.69 -4.73
CA SER A 201 2.78 12.51 -6.11
C SER A 201 3.58 13.69 -6.64
N ARG A 202 4.37 13.42 -7.71
CA ARG A 202 5.12 14.44 -8.45
C ARG A 202 4.22 15.57 -8.97
N ALA A 203 3.05 15.22 -9.53
CA ALA A 203 2.10 16.19 -10.06
C ALA A 203 1.52 17.07 -8.94
N GLU A 204 1.26 16.47 -7.80
CA GLU A 204 0.76 17.17 -6.62
C GLU A 204 1.81 18.13 -6.03
N ALA A 205 3.08 17.71 -5.95
CA ALA A 205 4.17 18.59 -5.52
C ALA A 205 4.31 19.81 -6.41
N VAL A 206 4.20 19.66 -7.73
CA VAL A 206 4.19 20.76 -8.69
C VAL A 206 2.99 21.68 -8.47
N ALA A 207 1.79 21.13 -8.28
CA ALA A 207 0.58 21.91 -8.01
C ALA A 207 0.67 22.70 -6.70
N ILE A 208 1.21 22.09 -5.64
CA ILE A 208 1.44 22.76 -4.35
C ILE A 208 2.49 23.85 -4.48
N GLY A 209 3.62 23.56 -5.15
CA GLY A 209 4.70 24.53 -5.37
C GLY A 209 4.26 25.76 -6.16
N ALA A 210 3.42 25.57 -7.19
CA ALA A 210 2.83 26.67 -7.96
C ALA A 210 1.86 27.49 -7.09
N ARG A 211 0.99 26.86 -6.31
CA ARG A 211 0.07 27.57 -5.39
C ARG A 211 0.79 28.36 -4.30
N GLN A 212 1.93 27.89 -3.84
CA GLN A 212 2.77 28.57 -2.84
C GLN A 212 3.70 29.62 -3.45
N GLY A 213 3.70 29.80 -4.77
CA GLY A 213 4.56 30.73 -5.46
C GLY A 213 6.04 30.35 -5.48
N LEU A 214 6.37 29.08 -5.25
CA LEU A 214 7.73 28.56 -5.25
C LEU A 214 8.27 28.36 -6.67
N ILE A 215 7.38 28.13 -7.62
CA ILE A 215 7.64 27.95 -9.06
C ILE A 215 6.56 28.67 -9.87
N LEU A 216 6.94 29.06 -11.10
CA LEU A 216 5.99 29.58 -12.12
C LEU A 216 5.72 28.45 -13.13
N LEU A 217 4.46 28.29 -13.52
CA LEU A 217 4.02 27.35 -14.56
C LEU A 217 3.93 28.07 -15.90
#